data_5ad404f6bd83fd36b93c33290735f677
#
_entry.id   5ad404f6bd83fd36b93c33290735f677
#
_cell.length_a   1.000
_cell.length_b   1.000
_cell.length_c   1.000
_cell.angle_alpha   90.00
_cell.angle_beta   90.00
_cell.angle_gamma   90.00
#
_symmetry.space_group_name_H-M   'P 1'
#
loop_
_entity.id
_entity.type
_entity.pdbx_description
1 polymer ?
#
loop_
_entity_poly.entity_id
_entity_poly.type
_entity_poly.pdbx_seq_one_letter_code
_entity_poly.pdbx_strand_id
1 'polypeptide(L)'
;MPNILLTQKCIRSCPYCFARKHMHDAPPEDILKWEDLIYIVDFFQAGGDTNISLLGGEPFLHPDIVDYILYIIHRGLHVTVFTSGVVSEKILSDAVQRFEAVDPRSLGFVVNLNNPREASFSENESIGRFLNAFARFCTLSINVYKLNFDYSYALNTINKYGLQRHIRLGLAHPIPGKKNMCIKPEDLRKMAAELMAYIPTFEAFDIHVGFDCGMPMCIFTDEEIGILFKHTFGNVNFRCGAAIDVGPDMNVWACFPLSGYNKHSLLEFQNHEELCRCFADFHNTVRIEVGGLFEKCDNCEYRRKGICSGGCLSHGLNKFVNEEHIRTAQVYPDTLE
;
A
#
# COMPACT_ATOMS: atom_id res chain seq x y z
N MET A 1 11.78 -0.66 -4.90
CA MET A 1 10.58 -1.03 -5.69
C MET A 1 9.67 0.19 -5.74
N PRO A 2 9.51 0.82 -6.89
CA PRO A 2 8.63 1.97 -7.07
C PRO A 2 7.18 1.53 -7.21
N ASN A 3 6.30 2.43 -6.81
CA ASN A 3 4.87 2.35 -7.03
C ASN A 3 4.49 3.32 -8.14
N ILE A 4 3.91 2.84 -9.22
CA ILE A 4 3.48 3.65 -10.37
C ILE A 4 1.95 3.73 -10.37
N LEU A 5 1.42 4.94 -10.25
CA LEU A 5 -0.02 5.18 -10.33
C LEU A 5 -0.41 5.32 -11.81
N LEU A 6 -1.23 4.40 -12.30
CA LEU A 6 -1.74 4.47 -13.67
C LEU A 6 -2.84 5.52 -13.82
N THR A 7 -3.60 5.74 -12.76
CA THR A 7 -4.65 6.77 -12.61
C THR A 7 -4.92 6.99 -11.13
N GLN A 8 -5.33 8.17 -10.75
CA GLN A 8 -5.79 8.44 -9.38
C GLN A 8 -7.29 8.12 -9.21
N LYS A 9 -8.01 7.86 -10.30
CA LYS A 9 -9.45 7.54 -10.25
C LYS A 9 -9.70 6.14 -9.68
N CYS A 10 -10.81 5.99 -8.96
CA CYS A 10 -11.25 4.71 -8.41
C CYS A 10 -12.77 4.59 -8.49
N ILE A 11 -13.25 3.37 -8.73
CA ILE A 11 -14.67 3.04 -8.72
C ILE A 11 -15.21 2.75 -7.32
N ARG A 12 -14.30 2.60 -6.32
CA ARG A 12 -14.64 2.30 -4.93
C ARG A 12 -14.51 3.54 -4.05
N SER A 13 -15.29 3.58 -2.97
CA SER A 13 -15.21 4.60 -1.91
C SER A 13 -14.93 3.95 -0.56
N CYS A 14 -13.80 3.26 -0.44
CA CYS A 14 -13.42 2.59 0.80
C CYS A 14 -13.33 3.61 1.95
N PRO A 15 -13.96 3.35 3.11
CA PRO A 15 -14.04 4.34 4.19
C PRO A 15 -12.69 4.64 4.84
N TYR A 16 -11.73 3.73 4.71
CA TYR A 16 -10.37 3.84 5.22
C TYR A 16 -9.35 4.34 4.19
N CYS A 17 -9.75 4.57 2.93
CA CYS A 17 -8.84 4.89 1.84
C CYS A 17 -8.10 6.21 2.11
N PHE A 18 -6.77 6.16 2.13
CA PHE A 18 -5.91 7.33 2.30
C PHE A 18 -5.70 8.11 0.98
N ALA A 19 -5.98 7.49 -0.18
CA ALA A 19 -5.85 8.13 -1.49
C ALA A 19 -7.10 8.95 -1.90
N ARG A 20 -8.14 9.02 -1.05
CA ARG A 20 -9.44 9.66 -1.39
C ARG A 20 -9.29 11.10 -1.86
N LYS A 21 -8.34 11.86 -1.32
CA LYS A 21 -8.09 13.24 -1.76
C LYS A 21 -7.65 13.28 -3.22
N HIS A 22 -6.67 12.46 -3.57
CA HIS A 22 -6.14 12.38 -4.93
C HIS A 22 -7.20 11.99 -5.94
N MET A 23 -8.08 11.04 -5.57
CA MET A 23 -9.19 10.61 -6.43
C MET A 23 -10.21 11.73 -6.69
N HIS A 24 -10.45 12.61 -5.71
CA HIS A 24 -11.37 13.73 -5.85
C HIS A 24 -10.80 14.87 -6.67
N ASP A 25 -9.52 15.12 -6.55
CA ASP A 25 -8.83 16.25 -7.17
C ASP A 25 -8.22 15.86 -8.54
N ALA A 26 -8.37 14.59 -8.97
CA ALA A 26 -7.81 14.09 -10.22
C ALA A 26 -8.50 14.74 -11.45
N PRO A 27 -7.70 15.26 -12.41
CA PRO A 27 -8.24 15.85 -13.64
C PRO A 27 -8.93 14.79 -14.52
N PRO A 28 -9.79 15.20 -15.49
CA PRO A 28 -10.47 14.27 -16.39
C PRO A 28 -9.50 13.33 -17.14
N GLU A 29 -8.33 13.83 -17.54
CA GLU A 29 -7.29 13.10 -18.31
C GLU A 29 -6.21 12.47 -17.39
N ASP A 30 -6.56 12.16 -16.14
CA ASP A 30 -5.65 11.55 -15.18
C ASP A 30 -5.34 10.09 -15.55
N ILE A 31 -4.50 9.90 -16.54
CA ILE A 31 -4.03 8.60 -17.05
C ILE A 31 -2.55 8.70 -17.39
N LEU A 32 -1.75 7.77 -16.90
CA LEU A 32 -0.33 7.66 -17.23
C LEU A 32 -0.17 7.35 -18.72
N LYS A 33 0.63 8.12 -19.42
CA LYS A 33 0.92 7.94 -20.85
C LYS A 33 1.94 6.83 -21.06
N TRP A 34 1.92 6.24 -22.24
CA TRP A 34 2.85 5.18 -22.63
C TRP A 34 4.31 5.63 -22.57
N GLU A 35 4.62 6.83 -23.07
CA GLU A 35 5.97 7.39 -23.09
C GLU A 35 6.49 7.62 -21.65
N ASP A 36 5.61 8.08 -20.76
CA ASP A 36 5.94 8.31 -19.36
C ASP A 36 6.19 6.99 -18.62
N LEU A 37 5.39 5.94 -18.90
CA LEU A 37 5.66 4.60 -18.38
C LEU A 37 7.03 4.09 -18.79
N ILE A 38 7.39 4.21 -20.06
CA ILE A 38 8.71 3.80 -20.57
C ILE A 38 9.81 4.51 -19.80
N TYR A 39 9.72 5.83 -19.67
CA TYR A 39 10.70 6.63 -18.93
C TYR A 39 10.83 6.17 -17.47
N ILE A 40 9.71 5.99 -16.76
CA ILE A 40 9.69 5.56 -15.37
C ILE A 40 10.35 4.18 -15.24
N VAL A 41 9.97 3.22 -16.08
CA VAL A 41 10.53 1.86 -16.06
C VAL A 41 12.04 1.88 -16.32
N ASP A 42 12.49 2.64 -17.33
CA ASP A 42 13.92 2.79 -17.63
C ASP A 42 14.70 3.41 -16.48
N PHE A 43 14.16 4.46 -15.86
CA PHE A 43 14.77 5.14 -14.73
C PHE A 43 14.99 4.20 -13.54
N PHE A 44 13.96 3.46 -13.14
CA PHE A 44 14.05 2.56 -11.99
C PHE A 44 14.85 1.29 -12.29
N GLN A 45 14.73 0.73 -13.51
CA GLN A 45 15.53 -0.42 -13.93
C GLN A 45 17.03 -0.07 -13.99
N ALA A 46 17.39 1.11 -14.47
CA ALA A 46 18.76 1.61 -14.46
C ALA A 46 19.31 1.76 -13.02
N GLY A 47 18.43 2.03 -12.04
CA GLY A 47 18.73 2.06 -10.62
C GLY A 47 18.85 0.69 -9.95
N GLY A 48 18.65 -0.40 -10.70
CA GLY A 48 18.75 -1.77 -10.19
C GLY A 48 17.45 -2.36 -9.62
N ASP A 49 16.31 -1.67 -9.75
CA ASP A 49 15.03 -2.25 -9.38
C ASP A 49 14.66 -3.42 -10.31
N THR A 50 14.22 -4.51 -9.73
CA THR A 50 13.77 -5.72 -10.43
C THR A 50 12.26 -5.93 -10.35
N ASN A 51 11.57 -5.08 -9.58
CA ASN A 51 10.15 -5.18 -9.35
C ASN A 51 9.49 -3.80 -9.52
N ILE A 52 8.36 -3.77 -10.19
CA ILE A 52 7.50 -2.59 -10.37
C ILE A 52 6.14 -2.88 -9.76
N SER A 53 5.62 -1.94 -8.98
CA SER A 53 4.24 -1.98 -8.50
C SER A 53 3.36 -1.07 -9.33
N LEU A 54 2.28 -1.59 -9.90
CA LEU A 54 1.24 -0.81 -10.55
C LEU A 54 0.07 -0.64 -9.60
N LEU A 55 -0.32 0.60 -9.38
CA LEU A 55 -1.43 0.95 -8.51
C LEU A 55 -2.12 2.23 -8.99
N GLY A 56 -2.88 2.86 -8.14
CA GLY A 56 -3.60 4.09 -8.42
C GLY A 56 -4.79 4.21 -7.49
N GLY A 57 -5.87 4.79 -7.98
CA GLY A 57 -7.19 4.55 -7.40
C GLY A 57 -7.61 3.10 -7.70
N GLU A 58 -7.88 2.80 -8.96
CA GLU A 58 -8.04 1.45 -9.48
C GLU A 58 -7.28 1.34 -10.81
N PRO A 59 -6.16 0.58 -10.87
CA PRO A 59 -5.32 0.53 -12.05
C PRO A 59 -6.03 -0.07 -13.28
N PHE A 60 -7.00 -0.97 -13.09
CA PHE A 60 -7.80 -1.53 -14.18
C PHE A 60 -8.82 -0.55 -14.79
N LEU A 61 -8.86 0.69 -14.35
CA LEU A 61 -9.52 1.78 -15.08
C LEU A 61 -8.66 2.32 -16.23
N HIS A 62 -7.35 2.03 -16.23
CA HIS A 62 -6.48 2.38 -17.34
C HIS A 62 -6.77 1.45 -18.54
N PRO A 63 -7.07 2.00 -19.74
CA PRO A 63 -7.48 1.19 -20.89
C PRO A 63 -6.38 0.23 -21.36
N ASP A 64 -5.12 0.63 -21.25
CA ASP A 64 -3.96 -0.11 -21.79
C ASP A 64 -3.19 -0.86 -20.68
N ILE A 65 -3.81 -1.13 -19.52
CA ILE A 65 -3.14 -1.79 -18.38
C ILE A 65 -2.50 -3.12 -18.75
N VAL A 66 -3.14 -3.90 -19.63
CA VAL A 66 -2.64 -5.21 -20.07
C VAL A 66 -1.34 -5.04 -20.84
N ASP A 67 -1.26 -4.03 -21.73
CA ASP A 67 -0.05 -3.70 -22.48
C ASP A 67 1.07 -3.24 -21.54
N TYR A 68 0.75 -2.43 -20.54
CA TYR A 68 1.70 -1.95 -19.54
C TYR A 68 2.31 -3.08 -18.73
N ILE A 69 1.49 -4.01 -18.25
CA ILE A 69 1.94 -5.20 -17.53
C ILE A 69 2.89 -6.03 -18.40
N LEU A 70 2.48 -6.35 -19.64
CA LEU A 70 3.28 -7.17 -20.54
C LEU A 70 4.58 -6.48 -20.94
N TYR A 71 4.57 -5.16 -21.17
CA TYR A 71 5.79 -4.39 -21.44
C TYR A 71 6.81 -4.54 -20.29
N ILE A 72 6.37 -4.35 -19.05
CA ILE A 72 7.27 -4.44 -17.89
C ILE A 72 7.81 -5.88 -17.75
N ILE A 73 6.98 -6.91 -17.96
CA ILE A 73 7.41 -8.32 -17.94
C ILE A 73 8.43 -8.59 -19.05
N HIS A 74 8.21 -8.07 -20.26
CA HIS A 74 9.16 -8.22 -21.39
C HIS A 74 10.50 -7.52 -21.15
N ARG A 75 10.53 -6.52 -20.27
CA ARG A 75 11.77 -5.90 -19.78
C ARG A 75 12.50 -6.77 -18.76
N GLY A 76 11.97 -7.95 -18.41
CA GLY A 76 12.56 -8.87 -17.44
C GLY A 76 12.29 -8.48 -15.98
N LEU A 77 11.32 -7.61 -15.73
CA LEU A 77 10.93 -7.16 -14.40
C LEU A 77 9.72 -7.94 -13.88
N HIS A 78 9.62 -8.07 -12.56
CA HIS A 78 8.42 -8.56 -11.91
C HIS A 78 7.40 -7.43 -11.75
N VAL A 79 6.12 -7.72 -12.00
CA VAL A 79 5.01 -6.76 -11.83
C VAL A 79 4.11 -7.19 -10.70
N THR A 80 3.86 -6.27 -9.76
CA THR A 80 2.80 -6.44 -8.75
C THR A 80 1.71 -5.41 -9.01
N VAL A 81 0.48 -5.85 -9.22
CA VAL A 81 -0.67 -4.96 -9.44
C VAL A 81 -1.54 -4.92 -8.19
N PHE A 82 -1.73 -3.76 -7.61
CA PHE A 82 -2.63 -3.54 -6.47
C PHE A 82 -4.01 -3.15 -7.00
N THR A 83 -5.00 -4.01 -6.84
CA THR A 83 -6.33 -3.82 -7.43
C THR A 83 -7.45 -4.18 -6.45
N SER A 84 -8.63 -3.67 -6.69
CA SER A 84 -9.86 -4.12 -6.03
C SER A 84 -10.41 -5.43 -6.62
N GLY A 85 -9.96 -5.84 -7.82
CA GLY A 85 -10.53 -6.93 -8.60
C GLY A 85 -11.86 -6.58 -9.29
N VAL A 86 -12.30 -5.33 -9.22
CA VAL A 86 -13.50 -4.88 -9.94
C VAL A 86 -13.07 -4.37 -11.31
N VAL A 87 -13.21 -5.22 -12.32
CA VAL A 87 -12.68 -5.02 -13.68
C VAL A 87 -13.79 -5.15 -14.71
N SER A 88 -13.74 -4.34 -15.76
CA SER A 88 -14.68 -4.45 -16.87
C SER A 88 -14.50 -5.78 -17.63
N GLU A 89 -15.60 -6.33 -18.15
CA GLU A 89 -15.56 -7.59 -18.94
C GLU A 89 -14.58 -7.52 -20.11
N LYS A 90 -14.51 -6.39 -20.78
CA LYS A 90 -13.60 -6.18 -21.91
C LYS A 90 -12.14 -6.36 -21.51
N ILE A 91 -11.72 -5.68 -20.43
CA ILE A 91 -10.33 -5.75 -19.96
C ILE A 91 -10.04 -7.13 -19.35
N LEU A 92 -11.01 -7.70 -18.61
CA LEU A 92 -10.87 -9.03 -18.04
C LEU A 92 -10.63 -10.10 -19.12
N SER A 93 -11.43 -10.07 -20.20
CA SER A 93 -11.31 -11.04 -21.30
C SER A 93 -9.98 -10.90 -22.04
N ASP A 94 -9.53 -9.68 -22.31
CA ASP A 94 -8.23 -9.42 -22.92
C ASP A 94 -7.08 -9.91 -22.02
N ALA A 95 -7.13 -9.59 -20.74
CA ALA A 95 -6.13 -10.02 -19.76
C ALA A 95 -6.07 -11.56 -19.62
N VAL A 96 -7.23 -12.24 -19.59
CA VAL A 96 -7.29 -13.72 -19.52
C VAL A 96 -6.56 -14.34 -20.69
N GLN A 97 -6.84 -13.88 -21.91
CA GLN A 97 -6.21 -14.39 -23.11
C GLN A 97 -4.70 -14.14 -23.13
N ARG A 98 -4.28 -12.94 -22.76
CA ARG A 98 -2.89 -12.51 -22.92
C ARG A 98 -1.97 -12.93 -21.77
N PHE A 99 -2.51 -13.20 -20.58
CA PHE A 99 -1.74 -13.67 -19.43
C PHE A 99 -1.70 -15.20 -19.31
N GLU A 100 -2.32 -15.96 -20.24
CA GLU A 100 -2.34 -17.43 -20.22
C GLU A 100 -0.92 -18.02 -20.11
N ALA A 101 0.01 -17.50 -20.92
CA ALA A 101 1.40 -17.94 -20.97
C ALA A 101 2.34 -17.21 -20.01
N VAL A 102 1.85 -16.26 -19.21
CA VAL A 102 2.69 -15.50 -18.27
C VAL A 102 3.11 -16.40 -17.10
N ASP A 103 4.42 -16.38 -16.79
CA ASP A 103 4.97 -17.08 -15.64
C ASP A 103 4.44 -16.43 -14.34
N PRO A 104 3.85 -17.22 -13.41
CA PRO A 104 3.40 -16.69 -12.12
C PRO A 104 4.50 -16.02 -11.28
N ARG A 105 5.77 -16.27 -11.58
CA ARG A 105 6.89 -15.59 -10.95
C ARG A 105 7.15 -14.18 -11.48
N SER A 106 6.52 -13.79 -12.59
CA SER A 106 6.70 -12.49 -13.21
C SER A 106 5.54 -11.53 -12.96
N LEU A 107 4.38 -12.04 -12.49
CA LEU A 107 3.17 -11.27 -12.26
C LEU A 107 2.50 -11.68 -10.95
N GLY A 108 2.12 -10.69 -10.15
CA GLY A 108 1.30 -10.87 -8.95
C GLY A 108 0.16 -9.85 -8.88
N PHE A 109 -1.02 -10.29 -8.46
CA PHE A 109 -2.14 -9.41 -8.11
C PHE A 109 -2.31 -9.38 -6.60
N VAL A 110 -2.18 -8.20 -6.00
CA VAL A 110 -2.55 -7.96 -4.60
C VAL A 110 -3.98 -7.42 -4.60
N VAL A 111 -4.93 -8.31 -4.33
CA VAL A 111 -6.35 -7.98 -4.41
C VAL A 111 -6.83 -7.46 -3.06
N ASN A 112 -7.14 -6.15 -3.00
CA ASN A 112 -7.65 -5.50 -1.79
C ASN A 112 -9.14 -5.85 -1.60
N LEU A 113 -9.41 -6.78 -0.70
CA LEU A 113 -10.74 -7.31 -0.43
C LEU A 113 -11.39 -6.61 0.76
N ASN A 114 -12.55 -5.99 0.53
CA ASN A 114 -13.44 -5.56 1.60
C ASN A 114 -14.36 -6.72 2.01
N ASN A 115 -15.01 -6.60 3.18
CA ASN A 115 -16.00 -7.59 3.57
C ASN A 115 -17.10 -7.67 2.50
N PRO A 116 -17.34 -8.85 1.90
CA PRO A 116 -18.35 -9.00 0.83
C PRO A 116 -19.77 -8.61 1.24
N ARG A 117 -20.08 -8.59 2.55
CA ARG A 117 -21.37 -8.12 3.07
C ARG A 117 -21.54 -6.61 2.97
N GLU A 118 -20.45 -5.85 2.83
CA GLU A 118 -20.41 -4.40 2.71
C GLU A 118 -20.32 -3.92 1.25
N ALA A 119 -20.15 -4.86 0.31
CA ALA A 119 -20.05 -4.60 -1.13
C ALA A 119 -21.39 -4.89 -1.86
N SER A 120 -21.61 -4.26 -2.99
CA SER A 120 -22.77 -4.55 -3.85
C SER A 120 -22.67 -5.96 -4.47
N PHE A 121 -23.79 -6.49 -4.92
CA PHE A 121 -23.82 -7.78 -5.62
C PHE A 121 -22.94 -7.75 -6.88
N SER A 122 -23.06 -6.70 -7.70
CA SER A 122 -22.26 -6.55 -8.93
C SER A 122 -20.76 -6.45 -8.66
N GLU A 123 -20.36 -5.79 -7.58
CA GLU A 123 -18.97 -5.72 -7.15
C GLU A 123 -18.44 -7.10 -6.76
N ASN A 124 -19.17 -7.82 -5.92
CA ASN A 124 -18.80 -9.17 -5.50
C ASN A 124 -18.71 -10.15 -6.69
N GLU A 125 -19.62 -10.01 -7.65
CA GLU A 125 -19.59 -10.82 -8.88
C GLU A 125 -18.36 -10.52 -9.74
N SER A 126 -18.02 -9.24 -9.94
CA SER A 126 -16.83 -8.84 -10.68
C SER A 126 -15.56 -9.35 -10.02
N ILE A 127 -15.42 -9.17 -8.70
CA ILE A 127 -14.29 -9.70 -7.93
C ILE A 127 -14.21 -11.23 -8.07
N GLY A 128 -15.35 -11.92 -7.98
CA GLY A 128 -15.41 -13.36 -8.14
C GLY A 128 -14.89 -13.85 -9.50
N ARG A 129 -15.27 -13.17 -10.58
CA ARG A 129 -14.76 -13.46 -11.94
C ARG A 129 -13.25 -13.24 -12.03
N PHE A 130 -12.74 -12.12 -11.48
CA PHE A 130 -11.32 -11.82 -11.46
C PHE A 130 -10.52 -12.89 -10.69
N LEU A 131 -10.97 -13.26 -9.49
CA LEU A 131 -10.31 -14.26 -8.66
C LEU A 131 -10.32 -15.65 -9.30
N ASN A 132 -11.40 -16.03 -9.97
CA ASN A 132 -11.46 -17.29 -10.74
C ASN A 132 -10.46 -17.29 -11.90
N ALA A 133 -10.37 -16.20 -12.63
CA ALA A 133 -9.50 -16.09 -13.80
C ALA A 133 -8.01 -16.12 -13.43
N PHE A 134 -7.67 -15.47 -12.32
CA PHE A 134 -6.27 -15.18 -11.96
C PHE A 134 -5.83 -15.77 -10.62
N ALA A 135 -6.49 -16.81 -10.11
CA ALA A 135 -6.21 -17.38 -8.80
C ALA A 135 -4.73 -17.63 -8.54
N ARG A 136 -3.99 -18.14 -9.53
CA ARG A 136 -2.56 -18.46 -9.44
C ARG A 136 -1.66 -17.25 -9.21
N PHE A 137 -2.13 -16.05 -9.55
CA PHE A 137 -1.41 -14.78 -9.39
C PHE A 137 -1.86 -13.99 -8.16
N CYS A 138 -2.99 -14.39 -7.51
CA CYS A 138 -3.66 -13.57 -6.52
C CYS A 138 -3.20 -13.84 -5.10
N THR A 139 -2.77 -12.77 -4.43
CA THR A 139 -2.63 -12.68 -2.97
C THR A 139 -3.71 -11.74 -2.46
N LEU A 140 -4.45 -12.12 -1.40
CA LEU A 140 -5.40 -11.21 -0.80
C LEU A 140 -4.71 -10.15 0.06
N SER A 141 -5.24 -8.94 0.01
CA SER A 141 -4.91 -7.86 0.93
C SER A 141 -6.17 -7.41 1.67
N ILE A 142 -6.06 -7.25 2.98
CA ILE A 142 -7.11 -6.71 3.84
C ILE A 142 -6.56 -5.56 4.66
N ASN A 143 -7.39 -4.54 4.91
CA ASN A 143 -6.99 -3.40 5.74
C ASN A 143 -7.82 -3.37 7.00
N VAL A 144 -7.18 -3.44 8.16
CA VAL A 144 -7.82 -3.36 9.47
C VAL A 144 -8.04 -1.88 9.81
N TYR A 145 -9.28 -1.46 9.93
CA TYR A 145 -9.67 -0.06 10.14
C TYR A 145 -10.65 0.15 11.31
N LYS A 146 -11.09 -0.94 11.94
CA LYS A 146 -12.01 -0.96 13.08
C LYS A 146 -11.69 -2.12 14.02
N LEU A 147 -12.12 -2.02 15.26
CA LEU A 147 -12.11 -3.16 16.21
C LEU A 147 -13.16 -4.20 15.82
N ASN A 148 -13.02 -5.40 16.39
CA ASN A 148 -13.85 -6.56 16.06
C ASN A 148 -13.87 -6.85 14.56
N PHE A 149 -12.69 -6.82 13.95
CA PHE A 149 -12.54 -7.05 12.53
C PHE A 149 -12.80 -8.53 12.19
N ASP A 150 -13.68 -8.76 11.23
CA ASP A 150 -14.00 -10.11 10.76
C ASP A 150 -12.97 -10.59 9.73
N TYR A 151 -12.05 -11.45 10.14
CA TYR A 151 -11.05 -12.03 9.23
C TYR A 151 -11.59 -13.22 8.43
N SER A 152 -12.76 -13.79 8.80
CA SER A 152 -13.28 -15.04 8.25
C SER A 152 -13.56 -14.97 6.74
N TYR A 153 -13.98 -13.82 6.24
CA TYR A 153 -14.26 -13.67 4.81
C TYR A 153 -13.00 -13.83 3.93
N ALA A 154 -11.82 -13.44 4.44
CA ALA A 154 -10.57 -13.63 3.72
C ALA A 154 -10.22 -15.11 3.61
N LEU A 155 -10.34 -15.87 4.72
CA LEU A 155 -10.14 -17.33 4.73
C LEU A 155 -11.10 -18.02 3.74
N ASN A 156 -12.38 -17.68 3.81
CA ASN A 156 -13.41 -18.24 2.94
C ASN A 156 -13.12 -17.95 1.47
N THR A 157 -12.63 -16.77 1.15
CA THR A 157 -12.28 -16.36 -0.22
C THR A 157 -11.06 -17.16 -0.72
N ILE A 158 -10.00 -17.28 0.07
CA ILE A 158 -8.81 -18.08 -0.29
C ILE A 158 -9.22 -19.51 -0.58
N ASN A 159 -10.01 -20.14 0.29
CA ASN A 159 -10.43 -21.52 0.12
C ASN A 159 -11.36 -21.68 -1.09
N LYS A 160 -12.32 -20.76 -1.27
CA LYS A 160 -13.28 -20.81 -2.38
C LYS A 160 -12.61 -20.74 -3.76
N TYR A 161 -11.60 -19.89 -3.91
CA TYR A 161 -10.97 -19.63 -5.22
C TYR A 161 -9.60 -20.31 -5.37
N GLY A 162 -9.09 -21.01 -4.35
CA GLY A 162 -7.79 -21.67 -4.39
C GLY A 162 -6.63 -20.68 -4.53
N LEU A 163 -6.71 -19.55 -3.83
CA LEU A 163 -5.71 -18.48 -3.92
C LEU A 163 -4.42 -18.86 -3.18
N GLN A 164 -3.40 -18.04 -3.32
CA GLN A 164 -2.17 -18.17 -2.55
C GLN A 164 -2.47 -18.16 -1.05
N ARG A 165 -1.81 -19.04 -0.29
CA ARG A 165 -1.97 -19.18 1.16
C ARG A 165 -1.26 -18.07 1.95
N HIS A 166 -1.43 -16.85 1.46
CA HIS A 166 -0.85 -15.66 2.03
C HIS A 166 -1.86 -14.50 2.05
N ILE A 167 -1.88 -13.74 3.13
CA ILE A 167 -2.68 -12.51 3.28
C ILE A 167 -1.73 -11.35 3.57
N ARG A 168 -1.80 -10.28 2.77
CA ARG A 168 -1.20 -9.00 3.12
C ARG A 168 -2.15 -8.24 4.04
N LEU A 169 -1.73 -8.02 5.28
CA LEU A 169 -2.52 -7.31 6.29
C LEU A 169 -1.99 -5.90 6.46
N GLY A 170 -2.79 -4.92 6.03
CA GLY A 170 -2.54 -3.51 6.25
C GLY A 170 -3.30 -2.97 7.46
N LEU A 171 -2.74 -1.95 8.10
CA LEU A 171 -3.41 -1.12 9.08
C LEU A 171 -3.82 0.18 8.41
N ALA A 172 -5.11 0.55 8.53
CA ALA A 172 -5.56 1.84 8.03
C ALA A 172 -5.00 2.97 8.90
N HIS A 173 -4.43 3.97 8.24
CA HIS A 173 -3.82 5.12 8.88
C HIS A 173 -4.63 6.40 8.62
N PRO A 174 -4.58 7.40 9.51
CA PRO A 174 -5.26 8.67 9.29
C PRO A 174 -4.66 9.41 8.09
N ILE A 175 -5.50 10.20 7.43
CA ILE A 175 -5.03 11.17 6.43
C ILE A 175 -4.77 12.48 7.18
N PRO A 176 -3.56 13.06 7.13
CA PRO A 176 -3.29 14.34 7.79
C PRO A 176 -4.29 15.41 7.36
N GLY A 177 -4.97 16.02 8.34
CA GLY A 177 -5.98 17.07 8.12
C GLY A 177 -7.31 16.63 7.52
N LYS A 178 -7.58 15.33 7.38
CA LYS A 178 -8.83 14.82 6.82
C LYS A 178 -9.41 13.68 7.66
N LYS A 179 -10.69 13.38 7.45
CA LYS A 179 -11.38 12.29 8.13
C LYS A 179 -11.42 11.05 7.23
N ASN A 180 -10.88 9.94 7.71
CA ASN A 180 -11.11 8.59 7.21
C ASN A 180 -11.25 7.63 8.40
N MET A 181 -11.73 6.41 8.15
CA MET A 181 -11.81 5.40 9.20
C MET A 181 -10.44 4.77 9.43
N CYS A 182 -9.96 4.86 10.65
CA CYS A 182 -8.77 4.18 11.14
C CYS A 182 -8.90 3.89 12.62
N ILE A 183 -8.12 2.94 13.13
CA ILE A 183 -8.08 2.63 14.56
C ILE A 183 -7.30 3.74 15.27
N LYS A 184 -7.86 4.22 16.37
CA LYS A 184 -7.19 5.24 17.20
C LYS A 184 -5.97 4.66 17.92
N PRO A 185 -4.95 5.47 18.21
CA PRO A 185 -3.75 5.00 18.90
C PRO A 185 -4.02 4.24 20.20
N GLU A 186 -4.96 4.71 21.01
CA GLU A 186 -5.37 4.10 22.28
C GLU A 186 -5.99 2.70 22.12
N ASP A 187 -6.57 2.39 20.97
CA ASP A 187 -7.22 1.11 20.68
C ASP A 187 -6.29 0.09 19.98
N LEU A 188 -5.08 0.50 19.57
CA LEU A 188 -4.17 -0.38 18.81
C LEU A 188 -3.74 -1.62 19.58
N ARG A 189 -3.55 -1.53 20.92
CA ARG A 189 -3.25 -2.71 21.75
C ARG A 189 -4.41 -3.72 21.72
N LYS A 190 -5.66 -3.23 21.73
CA LYS A 190 -6.85 -4.08 21.67
C LYS A 190 -6.94 -4.76 20.30
N MET A 191 -6.73 -4.00 19.23
CA MET A 191 -6.67 -4.56 17.87
C MET A 191 -5.58 -5.63 17.73
N ALA A 192 -4.40 -5.40 18.31
CA ALA A 192 -3.32 -6.37 18.29
C ALA A 192 -3.72 -7.67 19.00
N ALA A 193 -4.39 -7.59 20.17
CA ALA A 193 -4.90 -8.76 20.88
C ALA A 193 -5.96 -9.53 20.09
N GLU A 194 -6.88 -8.82 19.41
CA GLU A 194 -7.87 -9.43 18.53
C GLU A 194 -7.20 -10.18 17.35
N LEU A 195 -6.19 -9.59 16.73
CA LEU A 195 -5.41 -10.23 15.68
C LEU A 195 -4.67 -11.47 16.20
N MET A 196 -3.98 -11.36 17.33
CA MET A 196 -3.26 -12.47 17.93
C MET A 196 -4.16 -13.65 18.30
N ALA A 197 -5.37 -13.38 18.77
CA ALA A 197 -6.38 -14.41 19.02
C ALA A 197 -6.82 -15.14 17.73
N TYR A 198 -6.64 -14.52 16.56
CA TYR A 198 -7.00 -15.11 15.27
C TYR A 198 -5.84 -15.84 14.57
N ILE A 199 -4.59 -15.61 14.95
CA ILE A 199 -3.40 -16.28 14.37
C ILE A 199 -3.53 -17.82 14.35
N PRO A 200 -3.96 -18.50 15.42
CA PRO A 200 -4.15 -19.96 15.39
C PRO A 200 -5.15 -20.42 14.31
N THR A 201 -6.14 -19.59 13.99
CA THR A 201 -7.10 -19.89 12.91
C THR A 201 -6.41 -19.79 11.54
N PHE A 202 -5.59 -18.79 11.30
CA PHE A 202 -4.80 -18.70 10.07
C PHE A 202 -3.88 -19.92 9.94
N GLU A 203 -3.19 -20.31 10.99
CA GLU A 203 -2.30 -21.49 10.99
C GLU A 203 -3.06 -22.79 10.71
N ALA A 204 -4.25 -22.95 11.29
CA ALA A 204 -5.11 -24.15 11.05
C ALA A 204 -5.54 -24.28 9.57
N PHE A 205 -5.57 -23.18 8.82
CA PHE A 205 -5.85 -23.15 7.38
C PHE A 205 -4.59 -23.06 6.52
N ASP A 206 -3.40 -23.21 7.11
CA ASP A 206 -2.11 -23.07 6.43
C ASP A 206 -1.98 -21.72 5.72
N ILE A 207 -2.45 -20.65 6.34
CA ILE A 207 -2.42 -19.28 5.80
C ILE A 207 -1.43 -18.44 6.60
N HIS A 208 -0.50 -17.80 5.88
CA HIS A 208 0.49 -16.91 6.47
C HIS A 208 0.07 -15.44 6.28
N VAL A 209 0.33 -14.62 7.30
CA VAL A 209 0.03 -13.20 7.27
C VAL A 209 1.33 -12.42 7.10
N GLY A 210 1.41 -11.63 6.02
CA GLY A 210 2.45 -10.62 5.84
C GLY A 210 1.93 -9.26 6.29
N PHE A 211 2.73 -8.52 7.05
CA PHE A 211 2.34 -7.22 7.57
C PHE A 211 2.80 -6.10 6.65
N ASP A 212 1.91 -5.15 6.41
CA ASP A 212 2.26 -3.88 5.79
C ASP A 212 2.96 -2.94 6.79
N CYS A 213 3.50 -1.82 6.31
CA CYS A 213 4.20 -0.86 7.16
C CYS A 213 3.27 -0.17 8.17
N GLY A 214 3.87 0.47 9.19
CA GLY A 214 3.19 1.39 10.08
C GLY A 214 2.67 0.80 11.39
N MET A 215 2.81 -0.49 11.64
CA MET A 215 2.51 -1.08 12.95
C MET A 215 3.62 -0.78 13.94
N PRO A 216 3.33 -0.18 15.11
CA PRO A 216 4.34 0.00 16.15
C PRO A 216 4.54 -1.32 16.93
N MET A 217 5.80 -1.68 17.20
CA MET A 217 6.15 -2.92 17.90
C MET A 217 5.47 -3.05 19.27
N CYS A 218 5.36 -1.95 20.01
CA CYS A 218 4.90 -1.91 21.40
C CYS A 218 3.38 -2.10 21.60
N ILE A 219 2.62 -2.38 20.54
CA ILE A 219 1.22 -2.82 20.65
C ILE A 219 1.12 -4.33 20.89
N PHE A 220 2.22 -5.07 20.72
CA PHE A 220 2.34 -6.50 21.00
C PHE A 220 3.12 -6.73 22.29
N THR A 221 2.86 -7.84 22.98
CA THR A 221 3.74 -8.35 24.06
C THR A 221 4.94 -9.07 23.47
N ASP A 222 5.94 -9.37 24.29
CA ASP A 222 7.14 -10.09 23.84
C ASP A 222 6.79 -11.51 23.35
N GLU A 223 5.84 -12.20 24.01
CA GLU A 223 5.33 -13.49 23.57
C GLU A 223 4.63 -13.40 22.22
N GLU A 224 3.77 -12.38 22.04
CA GLU A 224 3.06 -12.14 20.78
C GLU A 224 4.03 -11.84 19.65
N ILE A 225 5.09 -11.07 19.91
CA ILE A 225 6.16 -10.83 18.93
C ILE A 225 6.83 -12.14 18.54
N GLY A 226 7.15 -13.01 19.52
CA GLY A 226 7.68 -14.34 19.26
C GLY A 226 6.78 -15.20 18.38
N ILE A 227 5.47 -15.19 18.64
CA ILE A 227 4.47 -15.87 17.80
C ILE A 227 4.45 -15.28 16.39
N LEU A 228 4.44 -13.95 16.24
CA LEU A 228 4.45 -13.29 14.94
C LEU A 228 5.72 -13.62 14.13
N PHE A 229 6.88 -13.60 14.77
CA PHE A 229 8.14 -14.00 14.11
C PHE A 229 8.07 -15.42 13.57
N LYS A 230 7.53 -16.36 14.37
CA LYS A 230 7.32 -17.74 13.91
C LYS A 230 6.33 -17.83 12.78
N HIS A 231 5.17 -17.18 12.90
CA HIS A 231 4.09 -17.20 11.91
C HIS A 231 4.49 -16.59 10.56
N THR A 232 5.33 -15.57 10.59
CA THR A 232 5.80 -14.84 9.40
C THR A 232 7.15 -15.34 8.87
N PHE A 233 7.70 -16.40 9.43
CA PHE A 233 9.06 -16.90 9.12
C PHE A 233 10.13 -15.81 9.26
N GLY A 234 10.02 -14.96 10.27
CA GLY A 234 10.93 -13.85 10.52
C GLY A 234 10.69 -12.58 9.70
N ASN A 235 9.66 -12.56 8.86
CA ASN A 235 9.38 -11.42 7.95
C ASN A 235 8.49 -10.33 8.58
N VAL A 236 8.33 -10.30 9.90
CA VAL A 236 7.63 -9.18 10.55
C VAL A 236 8.56 -7.96 10.62
N ASN A 237 8.05 -6.82 10.18
CA ASN A 237 8.81 -5.57 10.15
C ASN A 237 8.03 -4.44 10.81
N PHE A 238 8.66 -3.77 11.78
CA PHE A 238 8.10 -2.62 12.50
C PHE A 238 8.71 -1.29 12.03
N ARG A 239 9.39 -1.30 10.90
CA ARG A 239 9.97 -0.11 10.29
C ARG A 239 9.01 0.47 9.27
N CYS A 240 9.11 1.77 9.10
CA CYS A 240 8.45 2.51 8.04
C CYS A 240 9.56 3.27 7.29
N GLY A 241 9.64 3.07 6.02
CA GLY A 241 10.59 3.74 5.13
C GLY A 241 9.83 4.52 4.05
N ALA A 242 10.54 5.38 3.34
CA ALA A 242 9.98 6.05 2.18
C ALA A 242 9.64 5.02 1.10
N ALA A 243 8.35 4.89 0.79
CA ALA A 243 7.93 4.28 -0.46
C ALA A 243 7.97 5.35 -1.54
N ILE A 244 8.45 5.04 -2.71
CA ILE A 244 8.47 6.00 -3.83
C ILE A 244 7.23 5.76 -4.67
N ASP A 245 6.32 6.73 -4.65
CA ASP A 245 5.10 6.75 -5.46
C ASP A 245 5.28 7.75 -6.61
N VAL A 246 5.00 7.32 -7.85
CA VAL A 246 5.05 8.15 -9.06
C VAL A 246 3.65 8.31 -9.60
N GLY A 247 3.19 9.56 -9.73
CA GLY A 247 1.87 9.89 -10.26
C GLY A 247 1.80 9.84 -11.79
N PRO A 248 0.57 9.85 -12.36
CA PRO A 248 0.36 9.91 -13.80
C PRO A 248 0.89 11.20 -14.44
N ASP A 249 1.12 12.23 -13.63
CA ASP A 249 1.66 13.54 -13.97
C ASP A 249 3.20 13.62 -13.84
N MET A 250 3.86 12.49 -13.70
CA MET A 250 5.31 12.37 -13.48
C MET A 250 5.80 13.01 -12.16
N ASN A 251 4.90 13.40 -11.28
CA ASN A 251 5.27 13.82 -9.95
C ASN A 251 5.56 12.61 -9.05
N VAL A 252 6.53 12.78 -8.16
CA VAL A 252 6.99 11.74 -7.24
C VAL A 252 6.95 12.24 -5.80
N TRP A 253 6.59 11.35 -4.88
CA TRP A 253 6.51 11.63 -3.43
C TRP A 253 6.82 10.37 -2.61
N ALA A 254 6.99 10.55 -1.28
CA ALA A 254 7.49 9.48 -0.42
C ALA A 254 6.48 8.39 -0.04
N CYS A 255 5.23 8.64 0.02
CA CYS A 255 4.10 7.70 0.21
C CYS A 255 2.79 8.49 0.28
N PHE A 256 1.65 7.85 0.12
CA PHE A 256 0.36 8.56 0.10
C PHE A 256 0.09 9.46 1.31
N PRO A 257 0.34 9.06 2.57
CA PRO A 257 0.18 9.96 3.70
C PRO A 257 1.04 11.22 3.63
N LEU A 258 2.13 11.19 2.89
CA LEU A 258 3.06 12.31 2.69
C LEU A 258 2.92 12.97 1.32
N SER A 259 1.95 12.58 0.50
CA SER A 259 1.77 13.05 -0.88
C SER A 259 1.50 14.55 -1.04
N GLY A 260 1.15 15.25 0.04
CA GLY A 260 1.05 16.71 0.10
C GLY A 260 2.32 17.39 0.58
N TYR A 261 3.42 16.64 0.75
CA TYR A 261 4.68 17.14 1.29
C TYR A 261 5.84 16.69 0.40
N ASN A 262 6.78 17.60 0.13
CA ASN A 262 8.00 17.29 -0.64
C ASN A 262 7.73 16.55 -1.95
N LYS A 263 6.85 17.10 -2.78
CA LYS A 263 6.47 16.58 -4.10
C LYS A 263 7.38 17.19 -5.16
N HIS A 264 7.99 16.36 -6.00
CA HIS A 264 8.90 16.75 -7.06
C HIS A 264 8.47 16.18 -8.40
N SER A 265 8.97 16.73 -9.50
CA SER A 265 8.93 16.03 -10.78
C SER A 265 10.00 14.94 -10.82
N LEU A 266 9.67 13.75 -11.32
CA LEU A 266 10.66 12.68 -11.52
C LEU A 266 11.79 13.15 -12.46
N LEU A 267 11.49 14.07 -13.37
CA LEU A 267 12.43 14.63 -14.34
C LEU A 267 13.51 15.55 -13.72
N GLU A 268 13.33 15.96 -12.46
CA GLU A 268 14.34 16.75 -11.74
C GLU A 268 15.53 15.91 -11.28
N PHE A 269 15.36 14.58 -11.17
CA PHE A 269 16.40 13.69 -10.68
C PHE A 269 17.24 13.11 -11.81
N GLN A 270 18.56 13.18 -11.66
CA GLN A 270 19.49 12.64 -12.65
C GLN A 270 19.55 11.10 -12.62
N ASN A 271 19.30 10.49 -11.46
CA ASN A 271 19.35 9.05 -11.26
C ASN A 271 18.56 8.61 -10.03
N HIS A 272 18.34 7.31 -9.95
CA HIS A 272 17.60 6.66 -8.86
C HIS A 272 18.23 6.87 -7.46
N GLU A 273 19.56 6.93 -7.36
CA GLU A 273 20.24 7.13 -6.08
C GLU A 273 19.94 8.52 -5.50
N GLU A 274 19.96 9.55 -6.33
CA GLU A 274 19.61 10.93 -5.94
C GLU A 274 18.15 11.00 -5.46
N LEU A 275 17.23 10.40 -6.21
CA LEU A 275 15.82 10.29 -5.84
C LEU A 275 15.66 9.63 -4.46
N CYS A 276 16.25 8.45 -4.27
CA CYS A 276 16.14 7.70 -3.02
C CYS A 276 16.72 8.48 -1.84
N ARG A 277 17.84 9.16 -2.02
CA ARG A 277 18.47 9.98 -0.99
C ARG A 277 17.56 11.14 -0.59
N CYS A 278 17.03 11.88 -1.55
CA CYS A 278 16.13 13.00 -1.31
C CYS A 278 14.95 12.59 -0.42
N PHE A 279 14.24 11.52 -0.77
CA PHE A 279 13.09 11.07 -0.02
C PHE A 279 13.44 10.38 1.30
N ALA A 280 14.57 9.70 1.40
CA ALA A 280 15.05 9.13 2.66
C ALA A 280 15.38 10.23 3.68
N ASP A 281 16.07 11.29 3.24
CA ASP A 281 16.44 12.43 4.08
C ASP A 281 15.19 13.19 4.55
N PHE A 282 14.26 13.47 3.64
CA PHE A 282 12.96 14.06 3.98
C PHE A 282 12.19 13.20 5.00
N HIS A 283 12.06 11.91 4.73
CA HIS A 283 11.35 10.99 5.61
C HIS A 283 11.98 10.92 7.01
N ASN A 284 13.32 10.93 7.10
CA ASN A 284 14.04 10.94 8.36
C ASN A 284 13.83 12.26 9.11
N THR A 285 13.91 13.39 8.42
CA THR A 285 13.66 14.73 9.00
C THR A 285 12.26 14.81 9.59
N VAL A 286 11.23 14.46 8.81
CA VAL A 286 9.84 14.45 9.30
C VAL A 286 9.69 13.54 10.52
N ARG A 287 10.34 12.35 10.51
CA ARG A 287 10.28 11.43 11.64
C ARG A 287 10.92 11.98 12.91
N ILE A 288 11.99 12.75 12.79
CA ILE A 288 12.63 13.40 13.95
C ILE A 288 11.69 14.47 14.51
N GLU A 289 11.13 15.30 13.65
CA GLU A 289 10.29 16.45 14.04
C GLU A 289 8.93 16.04 14.61
N VAL A 290 8.21 15.11 13.99
CA VAL A 290 6.88 14.71 14.43
C VAL A 290 6.88 13.64 15.51
N GLY A 291 8.01 13.02 15.79
CA GLY A 291 8.12 11.97 16.80
C GLY A 291 7.46 10.65 16.39
N GLY A 292 7.13 9.82 17.36
CA GLY A 292 6.41 8.58 17.16
C GLY A 292 4.93 8.70 17.52
N LEU A 293 4.20 7.59 17.31
CA LEU A 293 2.76 7.49 17.57
C LEU A 293 2.40 7.76 19.04
N PHE A 294 3.23 7.26 19.96
CA PHE A 294 3.06 7.40 21.41
C PHE A 294 4.14 8.30 21.98
N GLU A 295 3.84 9.03 23.07
CA GLU A 295 4.81 9.87 23.80
C GLU A 295 6.05 9.06 24.25
N LYS A 296 5.85 7.81 24.67
CA LYS A 296 6.96 6.90 25.03
C LYS A 296 7.93 6.64 23.88
N CYS A 297 7.59 6.94 22.65
CA CYS A 297 8.49 6.76 21.50
C CYS A 297 9.72 7.68 21.56
N ASP A 298 9.63 8.82 22.23
CA ASP A 298 10.73 9.80 22.30
C ASP A 298 11.95 9.25 23.04
N ASN A 299 11.70 8.42 24.05
CA ASN A 299 12.75 7.77 24.84
C ASN A 299 12.85 6.25 24.59
N CYS A 300 12.21 5.75 23.52
CA CYS A 300 12.15 4.33 23.24
C CYS A 300 13.49 3.79 22.68
N GLU A 301 14.04 2.75 23.35
CA GLU A 301 15.27 2.11 22.93
C GLU A 301 15.17 1.44 21.56
N TYR A 302 14.04 0.76 21.28
CA TYR A 302 13.79 0.13 19.98
C TYR A 302 13.75 1.14 18.82
N ARG A 303 13.22 2.35 19.09
CA ARG A 303 13.24 3.44 18.10
C ARG A 303 14.65 3.96 17.89
N ARG A 304 15.41 4.19 18.96
CA ARG A 304 16.82 4.64 18.87
C ARG A 304 17.71 3.64 18.13
N LYS A 305 17.45 2.32 18.29
CA LYS A 305 18.16 1.25 17.58
C LYS A 305 17.62 1.01 16.14
N GLY A 306 16.62 1.76 15.68
CA GLY A 306 16.04 1.58 14.36
C GLY A 306 15.30 0.26 14.15
N ILE A 307 14.91 -0.44 15.22
CA ILE A 307 14.15 -1.70 15.16
C ILE A 307 12.66 -1.40 14.89
N CYS A 308 12.16 -0.32 15.48
CA CYS A 308 10.80 0.16 15.30
C CYS A 308 10.83 1.64 14.91
N SER A 309 9.99 2.03 13.97
CA SER A 309 9.86 3.42 13.54
C SER A 309 8.91 4.27 14.40
N GLY A 310 8.25 3.66 15.39
CA GLY A 310 7.26 4.36 16.20
C GLY A 310 5.90 4.51 15.51
N GLY A 311 5.55 3.65 14.55
CA GLY A 311 4.31 3.67 13.78
C GLY A 311 4.39 4.48 12.50
N CYS A 312 3.25 4.66 11.83
CA CYS A 312 3.14 5.44 10.60
C CYS A 312 3.24 6.94 10.90
N LEU A 313 3.99 7.67 10.09
CA LEU A 313 4.19 9.12 10.20
C LEU A 313 2.89 9.93 10.11
N SER A 314 1.89 9.43 9.39
CA SER A 314 0.59 10.11 9.26
C SER A 314 -0.11 10.37 10.59
N HIS A 315 0.11 9.51 11.59
CA HIS A 315 -0.42 9.74 12.94
C HIS A 315 0.27 10.92 13.64
N GLY A 316 1.59 11.03 13.52
CA GLY A 316 2.34 12.17 14.03
C GLY A 316 1.90 13.46 13.35
N LEU A 317 1.90 13.47 12.04
CA LEU A 317 1.45 14.62 11.25
C LEU A 317 0.02 15.03 11.60
N ASN A 318 -0.90 14.07 11.80
CA ASN A 318 -2.29 14.37 12.12
C ASN A 318 -2.47 15.04 13.51
N LYS A 319 -1.55 14.81 14.47
CA LYS A 319 -1.55 15.52 15.75
C LYS A 319 -1.35 17.01 15.57
N PHE A 320 -0.55 17.39 14.59
CA PHE A 320 -0.17 18.75 14.33
C PHE A 320 -1.12 19.52 13.39
N VAL A 321 -1.95 18.84 12.59
CA VAL A 321 -2.87 19.52 11.64
C VAL A 321 -3.90 20.42 12.33
N ASN A 322 -4.18 20.21 13.61
CA ASN A 322 -5.11 21.02 14.38
C ASN A 322 -4.41 22.10 15.23
N GLU A 323 -3.10 22.18 15.21
CA GLU A 323 -2.31 23.15 15.98
C GLU A 323 -1.70 24.17 14.99
N GLU A 324 -1.79 25.48 15.31
CA GLU A 324 -1.22 26.56 14.47
C GLU A 324 0.30 26.41 14.22
N HIS A 325 0.97 25.58 15.01
CA HIS A 325 2.40 25.27 14.89
C HIS A 325 2.78 24.48 13.64
N ILE A 326 1.86 23.85 12.95
CA ILE A 326 2.16 23.16 11.67
C ILE A 326 2.50 24.13 10.56
N ARG A 327 2.07 25.37 10.64
CA ARG A 327 2.53 26.37 9.68
C ARG A 327 4.04 26.53 9.65
N THR A 328 4.75 26.07 10.69
CA THR A 328 6.21 26.08 10.76
C THR A 328 6.85 24.72 10.40
N ALA A 329 6.16 23.59 10.58
CA ALA A 329 6.55 22.30 10.01
C ALA A 329 6.21 22.21 8.50
N GLN A 330 5.49 23.17 7.96
CA GLN A 330 5.47 23.50 6.53
C GLN A 330 6.83 24.07 6.05
N VAL A 331 7.90 23.61 6.68
CA VAL A 331 9.26 23.95 6.25
C VAL A 331 9.54 23.47 4.83
N TYR A 332 8.66 22.67 4.27
CA TYR A 332 8.69 22.27 2.87
C TYR A 332 7.28 22.34 2.25
N PRO A 333 6.68 23.53 2.13
CA PRO A 333 5.54 23.69 1.26
C PRO A 333 6.02 23.47 -0.18
N ASP A 334 5.12 23.04 -1.04
CA ASP A 334 5.22 23.05 -2.51
C ASP A 334 5.43 24.49 -3.08
N THR A 335 6.30 25.29 -2.50
CA THR A 335 6.63 26.64 -2.95
C THR A 335 8.14 26.82 -2.99
N LEU A 336 8.72 26.28 -4.03
CA LEU A 336 9.70 27.04 -4.78
C LEU A 336 9.01 27.43 -6.08
N GLU A 337 8.43 28.66 -6.09
CA GLU A 337 8.16 29.38 -7.33
C GLU A 337 9.44 29.52 -8.16
#